data_43590d64a450468f0b5e4131928d0e14
#
_entry.id   43590d64a450468f0b5e4131928d0e14
#
_cell.length_a   1.000
_cell.length_b   1.000
_cell.length_c   1.000
_cell.angle_alpha   90.00
_cell.angle_beta   90.00
_cell.angle_gamma   90.00
#
_symmetry.space_group_name_H-M   'P 1'
#
loop_
_entity.id
_entity.type
_entity.pdbx_description
1 polymer ?
#
loop_
_entity_poly.entity_id
_entity_poly.type
_entity_poly.pdbx_seq_one_letter_code
_entity_poly.pdbx_strand_id
1 'polypeptide(L)'
;DQDIYGQRLGFDGTSIVLEWETIEDNNGDGIDDFPNGGIPIATAVGNQSSQKVTYYSEEYSVIVWQDERYGSSPDIFATFLDEDGTPAEAYPIDGLPIVSSHDIDGVQQYSDLYQHKKPRVKANADGAFIIWNDFFRPDASGNIYIQKITHENNGVWDISSELIFDGIAVSEEYGEQSNSRLTLDGNGGVYVVWENSENEQKDIKIKHLDSDGNSTFDSDGLSICSADKDQVSPLVRKDGNGGAF
;
A
#
# COMPACT_ATOMS: atom_id res chain seq x y z
N ASP A 1 9.60 18.99 -5.01
CA ASP A 1 9.18 17.58 -5.09
C ASP A 1 9.68 16.84 -3.86
N GLN A 2 8.99 15.80 -3.48
CA GLN A 2 9.40 14.86 -2.43
C GLN A 2 9.61 13.51 -3.09
N ASP A 3 10.81 12.98 -2.96
CA ASP A 3 11.21 11.71 -3.56
C ASP A 3 11.38 10.64 -2.47
N ILE A 4 11.41 9.37 -2.87
CA ILE A 4 11.63 8.25 -1.97
C ILE A 4 12.99 7.62 -2.26
N TYR A 5 13.83 7.61 -1.23
CA TYR A 5 15.10 6.90 -1.22
C TYR A 5 15.06 5.75 -0.21
N GLY A 6 15.76 4.69 -0.49
CA GLY A 6 15.88 3.52 0.36
C GLY A 6 17.32 3.22 0.73
N GLN A 7 17.50 2.61 1.89
CA GLN A 7 18.78 2.09 2.36
C GLN A 7 18.59 0.75 3.04
N ARG A 8 19.40 -0.22 2.65
CA ARG A 8 19.49 -1.49 3.34
C ARG A 8 20.58 -1.44 4.40
N LEU A 9 20.26 -1.95 5.57
CA LEU A 9 21.21 -2.06 6.67
C LEU A 9 21.52 -3.54 6.87
N GLY A 10 22.79 -3.88 6.72
CA GLY A 10 23.32 -5.19 7.07
C GLY A 10 24.01 -5.17 8.43
N PHE A 11 24.36 -6.37 8.92
CA PHE A 11 25.15 -6.57 10.12
C PHE A 11 26.27 -7.57 9.83
N ASP A 12 27.52 -7.13 9.86
CA ASP A 12 28.70 -7.91 9.54
C ASP A 12 29.21 -8.80 10.72
N GLY A 13 28.42 -8.88 11.80
CA GLY A 13 28.78 -9.56 13.05
C GLY A 13 29.43 -8.64 14.09
N THR A 14 29.72 -7.40 13.76
CA THR A 14 30.37 -6.40 14.63
C THR A 14 29.66 -5.06 14.59
N SER A 15 29.29 -4.60 13.39
CA SER A 15 28.73 -3.28 13.13
C SER A 15 27.55 -3.36 12.17
N ILE A 16 26.71 -2.33 12.19
CA ILE A 16 25.73 -2.08 11.14
C ILE A 16 26.47 -1.47 9.96
N VAL A 17 26.25 -2.02 8.77
CA VAL A 17 26.80 -1.54 7.50
C VAL A 17 25.69 -1.08 6.57
N LEU A 18 25.97 -0.06 5.76
CA LEU A 18 25.09 0.36 4.68
C LEU A 18 25.35 -0.56 3.48
N GLU A 19 24.33 -1.19 2.94
CA GLU A 19 24.47 -2.18 1.86
C GLU A 19 24.09 -1.60 0.49
N TRP A 20 23.24 -0.58 0.46
CA TRP A 20 22.88 0.11 -0.77
C TRP A 20 23.65 1.43 -0.86
N GLU A 21 24.82 1.38 -1.39
CA GLU A 21 25.62 2.57 -1.70
C GLU A 21 25.65 2.76 -3.22
N THR A 22 25.02 3.80 -3.71
CA THR A 22 25.27 4.25 -5.08
C THR A 22 26.43 5.23 -5.06
N ILE A 23 27.51 4.89 -5.74
CA ILE A 23 28.54 5.84 -6.13
C ILE A 23 28.04 6.46 -7.44
N GLU A 24 27.15 7.41 -7.36
CA GLU A 24 26.71 8.17 -8.53
C GLU A 24 27.42 9.52 -8.56
N ASP A 25 28.46 9.58 -9.33
CA ASP A 25 29.11 10.84 -9.77
C ASP A 25 28.40 11.32 -11.06
N ASN A 26 27.22 11.92 -10.91
CA ASN A 26 26.40 12.39 -12.02
C ASN A 26 27.00 13.63 -12.72
N ASN A 27 27.92 14.34 -12.05
CA ASN A 27 28.52 15.54 -12.56
C ASN A 27 29.98 15.34 -13.05
N GLY A 28 30.57 14.16 -12.78
CA GLY A 28 31.90 13.79 -13.24
C GLY A 28 33.07 14.43 -12.44
N ASP A 29 32.80 14.85 -11.20
CA ASP A 29 33.84 15.49 -10.35
C ASP A 29 34.60 14.48 -9.46
N GLY A 30 34.25 13.22 -9.52
CA GLY A 30 34.87 12.15 -8.74
C GLY A 30 34.38 12.09 -7.28
N ILE A 31 33.31 12.80 -6.95
CA ILE A 31 32.68 12.81 -5.64
C ILE A 31 31.29 12.17 -5.79
N ASP A 32 30.94 11.26 -4.89
CA ASP A 32 29.59 10.71 -4.82
C ASP A 32 28.59 11.85 -4.51
N ASP A 33 27.64 12.10 -5.42
CA ASP A 33 26.62 13.14 -5.27
C ASP A 33 25.61 12.81 -4.13
N PHE A 34 25.56 11.55 -3.72
CA PHE A 34 24.67 11.07 -2.66
C PHE A 34 25.41 10.26 -1.58
N PRO A 35 26.49 10.78 -0.97
CA PRO A 35 27.27 10.04 0.02
C PRO A 35 26.36 9.64 1.20
N ASN A 36 26.16 8.34 1.37
CA ASN A 36 25.22 7.72 2.31
C ASN A 36 23.72 8.02 2.06
N GLY A 37 23.36 8.45 0.83
CA GLY A 37 21.98 8.82 0.48
C GLY A 37 21.03 7.67 0.23
N GLY A 38 21.55 6.45 0.09
CA GLY A 38 20.78 5.29 -0.35
C GLY A 38 20.49 5.31 -1.86
N ILE A 39 19.65 4.40 -2.32
CA ILE A 39 19.25 4.32 -3.73
C ILE A 39 17.93 5.04 -3.97
N PRO A 40 17.73 5.66 -5.14
CA PRO A 40 16.45 6.21 -5.53
C PRO A 40 15.44 5.08 -5.77
N ILE A 41 14.25 5.19 -5.18
CA ILE A 41 13.15 4.24 -5.34
C ILE A 41 12.03 4.85 -6.17
N ALA A 42 11.67 6.08 -5.89
CA ALA A 42 10.68 6.84 -6.63
C ALA A 42 11.09 8.31 -6.68
N THR A 43 11.40 8.78 -7.88
CA THR A 43 11.89 10.13 -8.19
C THR A 43 11.14 10.75 -9.37
N ALA A 44 9.96 10.24 -9.69
CA ALA A 44 9.10 10.79 -10.72
C ALA A 44 8.68 12.22 -10.39
N VAL A 45 8.31 13.00 -11.39
CA VAL A 45 7.79 14.36 -11.20
C VAL A 45 6.59 14.35 -10.26
N GLY A 46 6.49 15.31 -9.37
CA GLY A 46 5.45 15.38 -8.34
C GLY A 46 5.93 14.85 -6.99
N ASN A 47 5.04 14.80 -6.01
CA ASN A 47 5.42 14.35 -4.68
C ASN A 47 5.20 12.83 -4.52
N GLN A 48 6.18 12.14 -3.97
CA GLN A 48 6.08 10.76 -3.51
C GLN A 48 6.14 10.77 -1.98
N SER A 49 5.13 10.20 -1.34
CA SER A 49 4.96 10.31 0.12
C SER A 49 4.25 9.12 0.76
N SER A 50 4.18 9.11 2.08
CA SER A 50 3.43 8.12 2.85
C SER A 50 3.89 6.67 2.63
N GLN A 51 5.15 6.47 2.27
CA GLN A 51 5.73 5.16 1.95
C GLN A 51 5.58 4.16 3.10
N LYS A 52 5.43 2.90 2.73
CA LYS A 52 5.45 1.75 3.62
C LYS A 52 6.29 0.65 2.99
N VAL A 53 7.09 -0.01 3.78
CA VAL A 53 7.90 -1.15 3.37
C VAL A 53 7.57 -2.36 4.23
N THR A 54 7.62 -3.54 3.63
CA THR A 54 7.54 -4.80 4.34
C THR A 54 8.36 -5.87 3.61
N TYR A 55 8.88 -6.81 4.39
CA TYR A 55 9.50 -8.02 3.85
C TYR A 55 8.44 -8.86 3.12
N TYR A 56 8.78 -9.36 1.94
CA TYR A 56 7.92 -10.20 1.11
C TYR A 56 8.42 -11.64 1.07
N SER A 57 9.68 -11.85 0.69
CA SER A 57 10.32 -13.15 0.59
C SER A 57 11.82 -13.04 0.88
N GLU A 58 12.57 -14.14 0.82
CA GLU A 58 14.03 -14.11 0.95
C GLU A 58 14.69 -13.27 -0.15
N GLU A 59 14.02 -13.12 -1.30
CA GLU A 59 14.54 -12.39 -2.46
C GLU A 59 14.08 -10.93 -2.53
N TYR A 60 12.88 -10.60 -1.98
CA TYR A 60 12.26 -9.30 -2.20
C TYR A 60 11.71 -8.64 -0.93
N SER A 61 11.80 -7.33 -0.92
CA SER A 61 10.98 -6.42 -0.11
C SER A 61 10.00 -5.68 -1.00
N VAL A 62 8.80 -5.36 -0.51
CA VAL A 62 7.81 -4.55 -1.22
C VAL A 62 7.66 -3.20 -0.57
N ILE A 63 7.63 -2.17 -1.40
CA ILE A 63 7.44 -0.77 -1.01
C ILE A 63 6.21 -0.24 -1.71
N VAL A 64 5.36 0.49 -0.97
CA VAL A 64 4.16 1.16 -1.49
C VAL A 64 4.16 2.62 -1.06
N TRP A 65 3.61 3.51 -1.89
CA TRP A 65 3.56 4.94 -1.59
C TRP A 65 2.39 5.65 -2.26
N GLN A 66 2.15 6.89 -1.86
CA GLN A 66 1.32 7.84 -2.57
C GLN A 66 2.18 8.60 -3.58
N ASP A 67 1.66 8.76 -4.80
CA ASP A 67 2.38 9.37 -5.91
C ASP A 67 1.51 10.41 -6.60
N GLU A 68 2.03 11.62 -6.73
CA GLU A 68 1.37 12.75 -7.37
C GLU A 68 1.95 13.08 -8.76
N ARG A 69 2.57 12.08 -9.44
CA ARG A 69 3.21 12.32 -10.76
C ARG A 69 2.25 12.78 -11.85
N TYR A 70 0.98 12.45 -11.71
CA TYR A 70 -0.06 12.85 -12.67
C TYR A 70 -0.90 14.03 -12.22
N GLY A 71 -0.61 14.64 -11.07
CA GLY A 71 -1.33 15.80 -10.55
C GLY A 71 -1.49 15.77 -9.03
N SER A 72 -2.32 16.65 -8.50
CA SER A 72 -2.52 16.82 -7.05
C SER A 72 -3.41 15.74 -6.40
N SER A 73 -3.99 14.84 -7.19
CA SER A 73 -4.74 13.69 -6.71
C SER A 73 -3.80 12.50 -6.66
N PRO A 74 -3.39 12.05 -5.46
CA PRO A 74 -2.43 10.97 -5.36
C PRO A 74 -3.02 9.62 -5.75
N ASP A 75 -2.22 8.84 -6.43
CA ASP A 75 -2.43 7.43 -6.74
C ASP A 75 -1.58 6.56 -5.81
N ILE A 76 -1.80 5.25 -5.77
CA ILE A 76 -0.97 4.31 -5.02
C ILE A 76 -0.07 3.55 -5.98
N PHE A 77 1.22 3.62 -5.70
CA PHE A 77 2.26 2.92 -6.44
C PHE A 77 2.96 1.90 -5.56
N ALA A 78 3.57 0.90 -6.19
CA ALA A 78 4.40 -0.08 -5.54
C ALA A 78 5.59 -0.51 -6.39
N THR A 79 6.60 -1.04 -5.73
CA THR A 79 7.71 -1.77 -6.34
C THR A 79 8.16 -2.91 -5.43
N PHE A 80 8.77 -3.93 -6.03
CA PHE A 80 9.50 -4.97 -5.32
C PHE A 80 10.98 -4.76 -5.59
N LEU A 81 11.79 -4.74 -4.53
CA LEU A 81 13.23 -4.61 -4.61
C LEU A 81 13.89 -5.88 -4.09
N ASP A 82 14.87 -6.36 -4.82
CA ASP A 82 15.73 -7.45 -4.38
C ASP A 82 16.76 -7.00 -3.32
N GLU A 83 17.68 -7.89 -2.94
CA GLU A 83 18.69 -7.59 -1.93
C GLU A 83 19.69 -6.50 -2.37
N ASP A 84 19.89 -6.31 -3.66
CA ASP A 84 20.76 -5.28 -4.22
C ASP A 84 20.02 -3.95 -4.47
N GLY A 85 18.71 -3.90 -4.18
CA GLY A 85 17.87 -2.74 -4.42
C GLY A 85 17.38 -2.62 -5.85
N THR A 86 17.54 -3.68 -6.66
CA THR A 86 17.06 -3.71 -8.04
C THR A 86 15.56 -4.02 -8.08
N PRO A 87 14.77 -3.27 -8.87
CA PRO A 87 13.36 -3.60 -9.06
C PRO A 87 13.17 -4.98 -9.70
N ALA A 88 12.16 -5.73 -9.25
CA ALA A 88 11.73 -6.98 -9.89
C ALA A 88 11.37 -6.73 -11.38
N GLU A 89 11.55 -7.72 -12.24
CA GLU A 89 11.42 -7.58 -13.71
C GLU A 89 10.06 -6.98 -14.15
N ALA A 90 9.00 -7.31 -13.43
CA ALA A 90 7.65 -6.78 -13.73
C ALA A 90 7.46 -5.31 -13.29
N TYR A 91 8.40 -4.73 -12.54
CA TYR A 91 8.28 -3.40 -11.97
C TYR A 91 9.36 -2.47 -12.53
N PRO A 92 8.99 -1.38 -13.23
CA PRO A 92 9.96 -0.40 -13.71
C PRO A 92 10.57 0.41 -12.54
N ILE A 93 11.61 1.14 -12.85
CA ILE A 93 12.07 2.25 -11.99
C ILE A 93 10.88 3.19 -11.75
N ASP A 94 10.75 3.73 -10.55
CA ASP A 94 9.60 4.53 -10.09
C ASP A 94 8.30 3.74 -9.90
N GLY A 95 8.34 2.40 -9.97
CA GLY A 95 7.24 1.50 -9.63
C GLY A 95 6.08 1.47 -10.63
N LEU A 96 5.08 0.68 -10.30
CA LEU A 96 3.82 0.56 -11.05
C LEU A 96 2.64 1.09 -10.21
N PRO A 97 1.61 1.67 -10.85
CA PRO A 97 0.37 2.00 -10.19
C PRO A 97 -0.35 0.73 -9.73
N ILE A 98 -0.84 0.74 -8.50
CA ILE A 98 -1.69 -0.29 -7.91
C ILE A 98 -3.15 0.13 -8.03
N VAL A 99 -3.42 1.41 -7.90
CA VAL A 99 -4.66 2.07 -8.25
C VAL A 99 -4.32 3.45 -8.79
N SER A 100 -5.00 3.84 -9.86
CA SER A 100 -4.78 5.14 -10.48
C SER A 100 -6.08 5.74 -11.00
N SER A 101 -6.25 7.02 -10.76
CA SER A 101 -7.30 7.83 -11.39
C SER A 101 -6.94 8.24 -12.83
N HIS A 102 -5.76 7.86 -13.30
CA HIS A 102 -5.22 8.17 -14.62
C HIS A 102 -4.95 6.87 -15.38
N ASP A 103 -5.03 6.92 -16.70
CA ASP A 103 -4.59 5.81 -17.54
C ASP A 103 -3.06 5.72 -17.61
N ILE A 104 -2.53 4.63 -18.20
CA ILE A 104 -1.09 4.38 -18.33
C ILE A 104 -0.38 5.51 -19.09
N ASP A 105 -1.10 6.20 -19.98
CA ASP A 105 -0.58 7.29 -20.78
C ASP A 105 -0.68 8.64 -20.06
N GLY A 106 -1.15 8.67 -18.80
CA GLY A 106 -1.32 9.87 -17.99
C GLY A 106 -2.52 10.73 -18.41
N VAL A 107 -3.42 10.18 -19.21
CA VAL A 107 -4.66 10.85 -19.58
C VAL A 107 -5.66 10.65 -18.44
N GLN A 108 -6.11 11.74 -17.85
CA GLN A 108 -7.08 11.71 -16.76
C GLN A 108 -8.41 11.10 -17.24
N GLN A 109 -8.73 9.92 -16.79
CA GLN A 109 -10.01 9.27 -17.11
C GLN A 109 -11.12 9.68 -16.14
N TYR A 110 -10.76 9.98 -14.90
CA TYR A 110 -11.67 10.47 -13.87
C TYR A 110 -11.15 11.79 -13.32
N SER A 111 -12.03 12.72 -13.12
CA SER A 111 -11.71 14.06 -12.63
C SER A 111 -10.89 14.01 -11.32
N ASP A 112 -10.25 15.13 -10.93
CA ASP A 112 -9.60 15.36 -9.61
C ASP A 112 -10.48 15.00 -8.39
N LEU A 113 -11.54 14.20 -8.60
CA LEU A 113 -12.52 13.80 -7.61
C LEU A 113 -12.06 12.59 -6.77
N TYR A 114 -11.19 11.73 -7.33
CA TYR A 114 -10.68 10.58 -6.61
C TYR A 114 -9.32 10.88 -5.99
N GLN A 115 -9.11 10.45 -4.76
CA GLN A 115 -7.84 10.54 -4.08
C GLN A 115 -7.57 9.22 -3.36
N HIS A 116 -6.52 8.53 -3.75
CA HIS A 116 -6.10 7.28 -3.14
C HIS A 116 -5.02 7.58 -2.09
N LYS A 117 -5.31 7.33 -0.84
CA LYS A 117 -4.45 7.79 0.28
C LYS A 117 -4.23 6.73 1.34
N LYS A 118 -3.21 6.99 2.16
CA LYS A 118 -2.88 6.22 3.38
C LYS A 118 -2.62 4.74 3.11
N PRO A 119 -1.77 4.38 2.13
CA PRO A 119 -1.49 2.99 1.83
C PRO A 119 -0.91 2.27 3.05
N ARG A 120 -1.25 1.00 3.18
CA ARG A 120 -0.62 0.07 4.11
C ARG A 120 -0.39 -1.25 3.41
N VAL A 121 0.67 -1.93 3.79
CA VAL A 121 1.05 -3.20 3.19
C VAL A 121 1.39 -4.23 4.25
N LYS A 122 1.03 -5.46 3.99
CA LYS A 122 1.52 -6.68 4.62
C LYS A 122 1.77 -7.71 3.55
N ALA A 123 2.84 -8.47 3.71
CA ALA A 123 3.22 -9.44 2.70
C ALA A 123 3.73 -10.76 3.33
N ASN A 124 3.67 -11.80 2.52
CA ASN A 124 4.29 -13.09 2.69
C ASN A 124 4.56 -13.68 1.31
N ALA A 125 5.06 -14.90 1.21
CA ALA A 125 5.37 -15.54 -0.07
C ALA A 125 4.15 -15.72 -1.01
N ASP A 126 2.92 -15.62 -0.49
CA ASP A 126 1.68 -15.77 -1.29
C ASP A 126 1.27 -14.45 -1.97
N GLY A 127 1.76 -13.31 -1.49
CA GLY A 127 1.43 -12.00 -2.03
C GLY A 127 1.67 -10.86 -1.05
N ALA A 128 1.66 -9.66 -1.58
CA ALA A 128 1.61 -8.41 -0.83
C ALA A 128 0.19 -7.83 -0.91
N PHE A 129 -0.39 -7.60 0.25
CA PHE A 129 -1.76 -7.08 0.41
C PHE A 129 -1.66 -5.61 0.76
N ILE A 130 -2.22 -4.78 -0.10
CA ILE A 130 -2.17 -3.32 0.00
C ILE A 130 -3.57 -2.81 0.22
N ILE A 131 -3.82 -2.10 1.32
CA ILE A 131 -5.05 -1.36 1.56
C ILE A 131 -4.82 0.13 1.42
N TRP A 132 -5.82 0.85 0.97
CA TRP A 132 -5.84 2.30 0.90
C TRP A 132 -7.23 2.85 1.21
N ASN A 133 -7.28 4.15 1.48
CA ASN A 133 -8.53 4.90 1.51
C ASN A 133 -8.74 5.56 0.16
N ASP A 134 -9.91 5.33 -0.41
CA ASP A 134 -10.40 6.00 -1.61
C ASP A 134 -11.38 7.10 -1.20
N PHE A 135 -11.04 8.34 -1.49
CA PHE A 135 -11.89 9.48 -1.23
C PHE A 135 -12.51 9.95 -2.53
N PHE A 136 -13.73 9.54 -2.76
CA PHE A 136 -14.54 10.07 -3.85
C PHE A 136 -15.22 11.36 -3.41
N ARG A 137 -14.99 12.42 -4.15
CA ARG A 137 -15.75 13.67 -3.98
C ARG A 137 -17.00 13.60 -4.85
N PRO A 138 -18.22 13.84 -4.36
CA PRO A 138 -18.59 15.04 -3.59
C PRO A 138 -18.88 14.80 -2.10
N ASP A 139 -18.93 13.60 -1.59
CA ASP A 139 -19.34 13.39 -0.20
C ASP A 139 -18.17 13.26 0.79
N ALA A 140 -16.94 13.19 0.29
CA ALA A 140 -15.71 13.04 1.06
C ALA A 140 -15.71 11.82 2.03
N SER A 141 -16.62 10.86 1.83
CA SER A 141 -16.58 9.59 2.52
C SER A 141 -15.36 8.81 2.04
N GLY A 142 -14.56 8.30 2.95
CA GLY A 142 -13.40 7.50 2.61
C GLY A 142 -13.79 6.03 2.64
N ASN A 143 -13.84 5.40 1.49
CA ASN A 143 -14.02 3.95 1.37
C ASN A 143 -12.68 3.23 1.54
N ILE A 144 -12.69 1.95 1.82
CA ILE A 144 -11.48 1.14 1.95
C ILE A 144 -11.45 0.10 0.86
N TYR A 145 -10.36 0.09 0.11
CA TYR A 145 -10.08 -0.89 -0.92
C TYR A 145 -8.83 -1.68 -0.59
N ILE A 146 -8.71 -2.85 -1.22
CA ILE A 146 -7.55 -3.72 -1.08
C ILE A 146 -7.19 -4.35 -2.42
N GLN A 147 -5.89 -4.48 -2.68
CA GLN A 147 -5.35 -5.24 -3.81
C GLN A 147 -4.29 -6.22 -3.30
N LYS A 148 -4.20 -7.36 -3.94
CA LYS A 148 -3.11 -8.32 -3.79
C LYS A 148 -2.20 -8.24 -5.01
N ILE A 149 -0.90 -8.11 -4.77
CA ILE A 149 0.12 -8.07 -5.81
C ILE A 149 1.22 -9.10 -5.52
N THR A 150 1.97 -9.47 -6.54
CA THR A 150 3.19 -10.28 -6.43
C THR A 150 4.34 -9.59 -7.16
N HIS A 151 5.56 -10.07 -6.99
CA HIS A 151 6.72 -9.54 -7.73
C HIS A 151 6.62 -9.77 -9.25
N GLU A 152 5.70 -10.62 -9.70
CA GLU A 152 5.43 -10.90 -11.12
C GLU A 152 4.17 -10.22 -11.66
N ASN A 153 3.26 -9.78 -10.77
CA ASN A 153 1.95 -9.24 -11.15
C ASN A 153 1.47 -8.16 -10.18
N ASN A 154 1.16 -6.99 -10.71
CA ASN A 154 0.70 -5.83 -9.94
C ASN A 154 -0.81 -5.82 -9.64
N GLY A 155 -1.58 -6.82 -10.06
CA GLY A 155 -3.01 -6.94 -9.74
C GLY A 155 -3.47 -8.40 -9.79
N VAL A 156 -3.48 -9.08 -8.63
CA VAL A 156 -3.93 -10.48 -8.53
C VAL A 156 -5.44 -10.56 -8.27
N TRP A 157 -5.97 -9.61 -7.52
CA TRP A 157 -7.40 -9.51 -7.20
C TRP A 157 -8.13 -8.49 -8.07
N ASP A 158 -7.65 -8.25 -9.26
CA ASP A 158 -8.35 -7.42 -10.22
C ASP A 158 -9.53 -8.16 -10.82
N ILE A 159 -10.69 -7.56 -10.73
CA ILE A 159 -11.95 -8.16 -11.17
C ILE A 159 -12.61 -7.34 -12.28
N SER A 160 -12.18 -6.13 -12.53
CA SER A 160 -12.75 -5.28 -13.58
C SER A 160 -11.78 -5.05 -14.72
N SER A 161 -12.16 -5.52 -15.89
CA SER A 161 -11.32 -5.57 -17.09
C SER A 161 -11.16 -4.23 -17.84
N GLU A 162 -11.64 -3.11 -17.34
CA GLU A 162 -11.68 -1.87 -18.14
C GLU A 162 -10.94 -0.68 -17.52
N LEU A 163 -10.53 -0.75 -16.25
CA LEU A 163 -9.85 0.36 -15.57
C LEU A 163 -8.69 -0.16 -14.75
N ILE A 164 -7.63 0.62 -14.70
CA ILE A 164 -6.40 0.23 -14.03
C ILE A 164 -6.67 0.03 -12.54
N PHE A 165 -6.83 -1.25 -12.14
CA PHE A 165 -6.61 -1.76 -10.80
C PHE A 165 -7.42 -1.08 -9.67
N ASP A 166 -8.74 -1.24 -9.67
CA ASP A 166 -9.56 -0.70 -8.57
C ASP A 166 -9.49 -1.54 -7.29
N GLY A 167 -8.98 -2.79 -7.37
CA GLY A 167 -8.97 -3.69 -6.23
C GLY A 167 -10.37 -4.14 -5.79
N ILE A 168 -10.45 -4.72 -4.59
CA ILE A 168 -11.69 -5.19 -3.98
C ILE A 168 -12.13 -4.20 -2.90
N ALA A 169 -13.41 -3.83 -2.88
CA ALA A 169 -13.97 -3.04 -1.80
C ALA A 169 -13.95 -3.83 -0.47
N VAL A 170 -13.26 -3.29 0.52
CA VAL A 170 -13.33 -3.77 1.90
C VAL A 170 -14.62 -3.22 2.54
N SER A 171 -14.88 -1.93 2.36
CA SER A 171 -16.11 -1.29 2.81
C SER A 171 -16.46 -0.11 1.92
N GLU A 172 -17.73 -0.03 1.54
CA GLU A 172 -18.35 1.07 0.80
C GLU A 172 -19.59 1.60 1.55
N GLU A 173 -19.65 1.36 2.85
CA GLU A 173 -20.76 1.84 3.66
C GLU A 173 -20.83 3.36 3.70
N TYR A 174 -22.04 3.84 3.98
CA TYR A 174 -22.24 5.27 4.23
C TYR A 174 -21.44 5.71 5.46
N GLY A 175 -20.82 6.88 5.34
CA GLY A 175 -19.98 7.47 6.36
C GLY A 175 -18.48 7.32 6.06
N GLU A 176 -17.65 7.88 6.92
CA GLU A 176 -16.20 7.83 6.76
C GLU A 176 -15.63 6.53 7.33
N GLN A 177 -14.91 5.78 6.51
CA GLN A 177 -14.06 4.69 6.95
C GLN A 177 -12.63 5.19 7.06
N SER A 178 -12.04 5.01 8.24
CA SER A 178 -10.70 5.55 8.53
C SER A 178 -9.86 4.62 9.40
N ASN A 179 -8.58 4.98 9.54
CA ASN A 179 -7.63 4.27 10.40
C ASN A 179 -7.56 2.75 10.18
N SER A 180 -7.70 2.31 8.92
CA SER A 180 -7.63 0.90 8.56
C SER A 180 -6.30 0.26 8.95
N ARG A 181 -6.34 -1.00 9.35
CA ARG A 181 -5.19 -1.87 9.64
C ARG A 181 -5.44 -3.25 9.06
N LEU A 182 -4.36 -3.93 8.72
CA LEU A 182 -4.46 -5.30 8.21
C LEU A 182 -3.47 -6.25 8.88
N THR A 183 -3.81 -7.52 8.86
CA THR A 183 -2.92 -8.63 9.23
C THR A 183 -3.24 -9.84 8.38
N LEU A 184 -2.21 -10.61 8.04
CA LEU A 184 -2.38 -11.87 7.31
C LEU A 184 -3.00 -12.92 8.22
N ASP A 185 -3.87 -13.78 7.67
CA ASP A 185 -4.50 -14.88 8.41
C ASP A 185 -3.57 -16.10 8.55
N GLY A 186 -2.55 -16.21 7.69
CA GLY A 186 -1.63 -17.32 7.61
C GLY A 186 -2.05 -18.43 6.64
N ASN A 187 -3.19 -18.25 5.94
CA ASN A 187 -3.75 -19.19 4.96
C ASN A 187 -3.91 -18.55 3.57
N GLY A 188 -3.19 -17.47 3.31
CA GLY A 188 -3.22 -16.73 2.04
C GLY A 188 -4.26 -15.62 1.98
N GLY A 189 -5.02 -15.41 3.05
CA GLY A 189 -6.02 -14.37 3.21
C GLY A 189 -5.59 -13.26 4.19
N VAL A 190 -6.51 -12.32 4.47
CA VAL A 190 -6.22 -11.12 5.23
C VAL A 190 -7.42 -10.67 6.08
N TYR A 191 -7.13 -10.22 7.30
CA TYR A 191 -8.07 -9.47 8.14
C TYR A 191 -7.80 -7.98 8.00
N VAL A 192 -8.86 -7.20 7.80
CA VAL A 192 -8.83 -5.73 7.80
C VAL A 192 -9.76 -5.22 8.88
N VAL A 193 -9.29 -4.30 9.72
CA VAL A 193 -10.09 -3.59 10.73
C VAL A 193 -10.04 -2.09 10.46
N TRP A 194 -11.12 -1.38 10.79
CA TRP A 194 -11.20 0.06 10.57
C TRP A 194 -12.15 0.74 11.54
N GLU A 195 -12.05 2.06 11.61
CA GLU A 195 -13.06 2.92 12.20
C GLU A 195 -14.15 3.19 11.16
N ASN A 196 -15.39 2.91 11.48
CA ASN A 196 -16.55 3.26 10.67
C ASN A 196 -17.32 4.38 11.37
N SER A 197 -17.43 5.54 10.72
CA SER A 197 -18.13 6.70 11.27
C SER A 197 -19.54 6.79 10.69
N GLU A 198 -20.51 6.39 11.47
CA GLU A 198 -21.93 6.51 11.16
C GLU A 198 -22.62 7.31 12.25
N ASN A 199 -23.50 8.23 11.86
CA ASN A 199 -24.30 9.04 12.80
C ASN A 199 -23.50 9.77 13.89
N GLU A 200 -22.33 10.35 13.51
CA GLU A 200 -21.43 11.08 14.40
C GLU A 200 -20.75 10.21 15.48
N GLN A 201 -20.89 8.90 15.44
CA GLN A 201 -20.21 7.94 16.30
C GLN A 201 -19.29 7.04 15.48
N LYS A 202 -18.14 6.68 16.06
CA LYS A 202 -17.17 5.76 15.47
C LYS A 202 -17.24 4.40 16.13
N ASP A 203 -17.42 3.39 15.31
CA ASP A 203 -17.39 1.98 15.70
C ASP A 203 -16.19 1.27 15.06
N ILE A 204 -15.81 0.11 15.59
CA ILE A 204 -14.77 -0.72 14.97
C ILE A 204 -15.42 -1.88 14.22
N LYS A 205 -15.07 -1.97 12.95
CA LYS A 205 -15.46 -3.09 12.09
C LYS A 205 -14.26 -3.92 11.66
N ILE A 206 -14.53 -5.16 11.27
CA ILE A 206 -13.57 -6.11 10.72
C ILE A 206 -14.14 -6.81 9.50
N LYS A 207 -13.31 -7.10 8.51
CA LYS A 207 -13.60 -7.98 7.38
C LYS A 207 -12.46 -8.97 7.20
N HIS A 208 -12.80 -10.18 6.81
CA HIS A 208 -11.86 -11.20 6.38
C HIS A 208 -12.08 -11.50 4.91
N LEU A 209 -11.01 -11.47 4.15
CA LEU A 209 -10.94 -11.91 2.76
C LEU A 209 -10.08 -13.16 2.70
N ASP A 210 -10.55 -14.19 2.00
CA ASP A 210 -9.80 -15.42 1.77
C ASP A 210 -8.69 -15.22 0.71
N SER A 211 -7.98 -16.30 0.37
CA SER A 211 -6.89 -16.27 -0.62
C SER A 211 -7.32 -15.80 -2.02
N ASP A 212 -8.59 -15.94 -2.34
CA ASP A 212 -9.19 -15.57 -3.62
C ASP A 212 -9.85 -14.18 -3.59
N GLY A 213 -9.78 -13.51 -2.44
CA GLY A 213 -10.38 -12.19 -2.24
C GLY A 213 -11.87 -12.21 -1.91
N ASN A 214 -12.45 -13.39 -1.65
CA ASN A 214 -13.85 -13.47 -1.27
C ASN A 214 -14.05 -13.12 0.21
N SER A 215 -15.08 -12.35 0.49
CA SER A 215 -15.46 -12.05 1.86
C SER A 215 -16.04 -13.30 2.53
N THR A 216 -15.54 -13.61 3.73
CA THR A 216 -16.09 -14.68 4.57
C THR A 216 -17.13 -14.16 5.57
N PHE A 217 -17.35 -12.84 5.59
CA PHE A 217 -18.39 -12.15 6.38
C PHE A 217 -19.40 -11.51 5.43
N ASP A 218 -20.39 -10.81 6.00
CA ASP A 218 -21.31 -9.99 5.22
C ASP A 218 -20.54 -8.89 4.46
N SER A 219 -21.14 -8.35 3.40
CA SER A 219 -20.50 -7.42 2.46
C SER A 219 -19.80 -6.24 3.13
N ASP A 220 -20.36 -5.72 4.21
CA ASP A 220 -19.93 -4.49 4.86
C ASP A 220 -19.09 -4.72 6.13
N GLY A 221 -18.69 -5.98 6.37
CA GLY A 221 -17.92 -6.37 7.54
C GLY A 221 -18.75 -6.55 8.81
N LEU A 222 -18.10 -7.02 9.87
CA LEU A 222 -18.68 -7.29 11.16
C LEU A 222 -18.32 -6.18 12.15
N SER A 223 -19.31 -5.58 12.81
CA SER A 223 -19.06 -4.71 13.96
C SER A 223 -18.54 -5.52 15.14
N ILE A 224 -17.34 -5.20 15.61
CA ILE A 224 -16.69 -5.89 16.72
C ILE A 224 -16.62 -5.03 18.00
N CYS A 225 -16.81 -3.73 17.86
CA CYS A 225 -16.92 -2.81 18.97
C CYS A 225 -17.86 -1.66 18.59
N SER A 226 -19.01 -1.56 19.28
CA SER A 226 -20.08 -0.60 19.02
C SER A 226 -20.71 -0.13 20.36
N ALA A 227 -19.88 0.12 21.37
CA ALA A 227 -20.33 0.66 22.66
C ALA A 227 -20.69 2.15 22.52
N ASP A 228 -21.36 2.71 23.54
CA ASP A 228 -21.60 4.14 23.61
C ASP A 228 -20.28 4.92 23.49
N LYS A 229 -20.25 5.99 22.69
CA LYS A 229 -19.10 6.86 22.35
C LYS A 229 -18.19 6.23 21.30
N ASP A 230 -17.21 7.02 20.86
CA ASP A 230 -16.27 6.64 19.81
C ASP A 230 -15.33 5.51 20.24
N GLN A 231 -15.24 4.51 19.37
CA GLN A 231 -14.18 3.53 19.38
C GLN A 231 -13.17 3.87 18.27
N VAL A 232 -11.91 3.99 18.64
CA VAL A 232 -10.87 4.52 17.75
C VAL A 232 -9.57 3.75 17.85
N SER A 233 -8.72 3.91 16.83
CA SER A 233 -7.36 3.37 16.77
C SER A 233 -7.28 1.83 16.86
N PRO A 234 -8.00 1.10 16.00
CA PRO A 234 -7.97 -0.35 16.02
C PRO A 234 -6.58 -0.88 15.71
N LEU A 235 -6.26 -2.01 16.30
CA LEU A 235 -5.10 -2.82 15.98
C LEU A 235 -5.55 -4.26 15.72
N VAL A 236 -4.88 -4.93 14.79
CA VAL A 236 -5.14 -6.32 14.48
C VAL A 236 -3.84 -7.10 14.38
N ARG A 237 -3.83 -8.33 14.91
CA ARG A 237 -2.71 -9.27 14.83
C ARG A 237 -3.27 -10.67 14.61
N LYS A 238 -2.57 -11.48 13.79
CA LYS A 238 -2.92 -12.90 13.64
C LYS A 238 -2.75 -13.65 14.99
N ASP A 239 -3.62 -14.59 15.24
CA ASP A 239 -3.57 -15.45 16.44
C ASP A 239 -2.68 -16.69 16.27
N GLY A 240 -2.24 -16.97 15.03
CA GLY A 240 -1.45 -18.13 14.68
C GLY A 240 -2.25 -19.40 14.32
N ASN A 241 -3.59 -19.33 14.38
CA ASN A 241 -4.50 -20.44 14.08
C ASN A 241 -5.51 -20.10 12.96
N GLY A 242 -5.21 -19.09 12.14
CA GLY A 242 -6.09 -18.61 11.07
C GLY A 242 -7.05 -17.51 11.50
N GLY A 243 -7.07 -17.14 12.78
CA GLY A 243 -7.86 -16.03 13.31
C GLY A 243 -7.03 -14.80 13.62
N ALA A 244 -7.67 -13.79 14.27
CA ALA A 244 -7.04 -12.54 14.66
C ALA A 244 -7.52 -12.04 16.05
N PHE A 245 -6.65 -11.27 16.70
CA PHE A 245 -6.96 -10.48 17.91
C PHE A 245 -7.09 -9.01 17.55
#